data_2c054463ca48890ad79960e7299d8e89
#
_entry.id   2c054463ca48890ad79960e7299d8e89
#
_cell.length_a   1.000
_cell.length_b   1.000
_cell.length_c   1.000
_cell.angle_alpha   90.00
_cell.angle_beta   90.00
_cell.angle_gamma   90.00
#
_symmetry.space_group_name_H-M   'P 1'
#
loop_
_entity.id
_entity.type
_entity.pdbx_description
1 polymer ?
#
loop_
_entity_poly.entity_id
_entity_poly.type
_entity_poly.pdbx_seq_one_letter_code
_entity_poly.pdbx_strand_id
1 'polypeptide(L)'
;MKKFTAALCTVLLLIGAVLVPGAAAAGPALANTRAYCIMDADTGLVLAQQNMDEELHPASITKVMTLGLACEKAQGDWDDVKLTVSHEDVYSLAGTDSSHIALREGEEVPLADALYATQMASANDGANLLAEYFGGGTIADGVAAMNAQVEELGLAHTHFSNPHGISDDDHYTSCYDMAQILRWALQQPGFEDLFTRNEMYTMQPTNIQPVTRYFSQQDKIRIGSSRYHIDSVLGSKLGYTNTARYSYVCLAEQDGVRLICATMQSQLSTDKYNDMRTLLDYAFSTYKSYTQLPGGTVTAPVSYTHLRAHET
;
A
#
# COMPACT_ATOMS: atom_id res chain seq x y z
N MET A 1 6.43 -69.77 31.68
CA MET A 1 7.35 -68.91 30.94
C MET A 1 6.51 -67.89 30.23
N LYS A 2 6.36 -66.66 30.83
CA LYS A 2 5.61 -65.56 30.24
C LYS A 2 6.62 -64.55 29.68
N LYS A 3 6.57 -64.33 28.36
CA LYS A 3 7.42 -63.34 27.67
C LYS A 3 6.80 -61.94 27.84
N PHE A 4 7.50 -61.03 28.50
CA PHE A 4 7.20 -59.60 28.52
C PHE A 4 7.81 -58.99 27.28
N THR A 5 6.98 -58.46 26.40
CA THR A 5 7.35 -57.59 25.31
C THR A 5 7.29 -56.14 25.80
N ALA A 6 8.46 -55.48 25.91
CA ALA A 6 8.56 -54.05 26.21
C ALA A 6 8.27 -53.26 24.92
N ALA A 7 7.22 -52.45 24.95
CA ALA A 7 6.93 -51.49 23.92
C ALA A 7 7.73 -50.19 24.20
N LEU A 8 8.66 -49.89 23.31
CA LEU A 8 9.45 -48.64 23.33
C LEU A 8 8.61 -47.54 22.71
N CYS A 9 8.04 -46.67 23.54
CA CYS A 9 7.39 -45.43 23.09
C CYS A 9 8.45 -44.39 22.73
N THR A 10 8.71 -44.20 21.46
CA THR A 10 9.55 -43.09 20.96
C THR A 10 8.69 -41.82 20.97
N VAL A 11 8.94 -40.95 21.95
CA VAL A 11 8.36 -39.59 21.98
C VAL A 11 9.15 -38.75 21.00
N LEU A 12 8.56 -38.44 19.84
CA LEU A 12 9.06 -37.39 18.93
C LEU A 12 8.77 -36.02 19.56
N LEU A 13 9.79 -35.42 20.17
CA LEU A 13 9.78 -33.99 20.50
C LEU A 13 9.86 -33.19 19.18
N LEU A 14 8.73 -32.72 18.69
CA LEU A 14 8.67 -31.64 17.72
C LEU A 14 9.12 -30.36 18.42
N ILE A 15 10.42 -30.04 18.29
CA ILE A 15 10.94 -28.70 18.63
C ILE A 15 10.40 -27.78 17.52
N GLY A 16 9.24 -27.16 17.75
CA GLY A 16 8.80 -26.02 17.00
C GLY A 16 9.83 -24.93 17.17
N ALA A 17 10.59 -24.61 16.13
CA ALA A 17 11.39 -23.41 16.09
C ALA A 17 10.42 -22.22 16.24
N VAL A 18 10.35 -21.65 17.45
CA VAL A 18 9.77 -20.34 17.65
C VAL A 18 10.70 -19.39 16.90
N LEU A 19 10.30 -18.96 15.72
CA LEU A 19 10.88 -17.81 15.05
C LEU A 19 10.62 -16.62 15.97
N VAL A 20 11.60 -16.28 16.79
CA VAL A 20 11.65 -15.00 17.48
C VAL A 20 11.78 -13.98 16.35
N PRO A 21 10.82 -13.06 16.17
CA PRO A 21 11.00 -11.98 15.21
C PRO A 21 12.30 -11.27 15.59
N GLY A 22 13.33 -11.38 14.75
CA GLY A 22 14.55 -10.62 14.95
C GLY A 22 14.16 -9.15 15.01
N ALA A 23 14.65 -8.42 16.01
CA ALA A 23 14.44 -6.97 16.06
C ALA A 23 14.82 -6.38 14.70
N ALA A 24 13.88 -5.66 14.06
CA ALA A 24 14.15 -4.99 12.80
C ALA A 24 15.43 -4.17 12.93
N ALA A 25 16.33 -4.28 11.95
CA ALA A 25 17.57 -3.54 12.01
C ALA A 25 17.27 -2.03 12.07
N ALA A 26 18.04 -1.31 12.88
CA ALA A 26 17.98 0.15 12.86
C ALA A 26 18.47 0.61 11.48
N GLY A 27 17.57 1.11 10.66
CA GLY A 27 17.89 1.67 9.35
C GLY A 27 18.39 3.11 9.44
N PRO A 28 18.48 3.82 8.31
CA PRO A 28 18.88 5.23 8.28
C PRO A 28 17.98 6.08 9.17
N ALA A 29 18.56 6.93 10.03
CA ALA A 29 17.78 7.92 10.76
C ALA A 29 17.40 9.08 9.83
N LEU A 30 16.10 9.36 9.72
CA LEU A 30 15.56 10.46 8.92
C LEU A 30 15.23 11.65 9.81
N ALA A 31 15.84 12.80 9.53
CA ALA A 31 15.68 13.99 10.37
C ALA A 31 14.34 14.73 10.14
N ASN A 32 13.86 14.72 8.90
CA ASN A 32 12.69 15.50 8.47
C ASN A 32 11.44 14.64 8.21
N THR A 33 11.55 13.32 8.29
CA THR A 33 10.44 12.37 8.17
C THR A 33 10.23 11.70 9.52
N ARG A 34 9.00 11.74 10.01
CA ARG A 34 8.65 11.30 11.37
C ARG A 34 8.75 9.79 11.52
N ALA A 35 8.19 9.06 10.57
CA ALA A 35 8.10 7.61 10.61
C ALA A 35 8.37 6.97 9.24
N TYR A 36 8.95 5.77 9.25
CA TYR A 36 9.02 4.91 8.07
C TYR A 36 9.00 3.42 8.43
N CYS A 37 8.60 2.61 7.46
CA CYS A 37 8.72 1.16 7.48
C CYS A 37 9.21 0.68 6.11
N ILE A 38 10.25 -0.17 6.10
CA ILE A 38 10.67 -0.94 4.92
C ILE A 38 10.34 -2.39 5.20
N MET A 39 9.54 -2.99 4.31
CA MET A 39 9.04 -4.35 4.43
C MET A 39 9.35 -5.14 3.16
N ASP A 40 9.75 -6.39 3.32
CA ASP A 40 9.79 -7.34 2.23
C ASP A 40 8.36 -7.65 1.77
N ALA A 41 8.05 -7.39 0.50
CA ALA A 41 6.68 -7.48 -0.02
C ALA A 41 6.14 -8.92 -0.02
N ASP A 42 7.01 -9.91 -0.22
CA ASP A 42 6.61 -11.31 -0.32
C ASP A 42 6.37 -11.93 1.06
N THR A 43 7.26 -11.68 2.00
CA THR A 43 7.23 -12.33 3.32
C THR A 43 6.54 -11.51 4.40
N GLY A 44 6.43 -10.17 4.24
CA GLY A 44 5.94 -9.24 5.27
C GLY A 44 6.98 -8.96 6.37
N LEU A 45 8.23 -9.40 6.20
CA LEU A 45 9.30 -9.14 7.17
C LEU A 45 9.69 -7.66 7.15
N VAL A 46 9.68 -7.02 8.32
CA VAL A 46 10.20 -5.66 8.48
C VAL A 46 11.72 -5.69 8.45
N LEU A 47 12.31 -4.98 7.49
CA LEU A 47 13.74 -4.93 7.26
C LEU A 47 14.39 -3.75 7.98
N ALA A 48 13.73 -2.59 8.00
CA ALA A 48 14.17 -1.41 8.73
C ALA A 48 13.00 -0.50 9.08
N GLN A 49 13.13 0.30 10.14
CA GLN A 49 12.03 1.13 10.61
C GLN A 49 12.51 2.32 11.46
N GLN A 50 11.66 3.33 11.54
CA GLN A 50 11.71 4.44 12.48
C GLN A 50 10.29 4.78 12.89
N ASN A 51 9.95 4.69 14.17
CA ASN A 51 8.60 5.00 14.70
C ASN A 51 7.47 4.34 13.89
N MET A 52 7.66 3.11 13.45
CA MET A 52 6.78 2.46 12.46
C MET A 52 5.34 2.29 12.93
N ASP A 53 5.11 2.21 14.25
CA ASP A 53 3.80 1.99 14.87
C ASP A 53 3.16 3.30 15.37
N GLU A 54 3.79 4.47 15.11
CA GLU A 54 3.23 5.76 15.50
C GLU A 54 1.99 6.08 14.67
N GLU A 55 0.87 6.42 15.36
CA GLU A 55 -0.39 6.82 14.73
C GLU A 55 -0.27 8.23 14.15
N LEU A 56 -0.41 8.34 12.84
CA LEU A 56 -0.27 9.58 12.08
C LEU A 56 -1.39 9.69 11.05
N HIS A 57 -1.73 10.91 10.66
CA HIS A 57 -2.69 11.13 9.57
C HIS A 57 -2.09 10.70 8.23
N PRO A 58 -2.75 9.80 7.49
CA PRO A 58 -2.21 9.25 6.24
C PRO A 58 -2.30 10.19 5.04
N ALA A 59 -3.24 11.12 5.01
CA ALA A 59 -3.66 11.79 3.78
C ALA A 59 -4.05 10.77 2.69
N SER A 60 -3.83 11.08 1.41
CA SER A 60 -4.29 10.25 0.28
C SER A 60 -3.62 8.88 0.14
N ILE A 61 -2.66 8.49 1.00
CA ILE A 61 -2.23 7.08 1.01
C ILE A 61 -3.34 6.15 1.53
N THR A 62 -4.35 6.67 2.25
CA THR A 62 -5.63 5.99 2.57
C THR A 62 -6.23 5.26 1.37
N LYS A 63 -6.13 5.85 0.17
CA LYS A 63 -6.72 5.31 -1.05
C LYS A 63 -6.16 3.95 -1.47
N VAL A 64 -5.03 3.51 -0.89
CA VAL A 64 -4.53 2.14 -1.09
C VAL A 64 -5.54 1.12 -0.57
N MET A 65 -6.13 1.35 0.63
CA MET A 65 -7.19 0.50 1.17
C MET A 65 -8.44 0.57 0.28
N THR A 66 -8.89 1.76 -0.09
CA THR A 66 -10.06 1.97 -0.96
C THR A 66 -9.92 1.24 -2.31
N LEU A 67 -8.76 1.36 -2.95
CA LEU A 67 -8.46 0.70 -4.22
C LEU A 67 -8.34 -0.82 -4.04
N GLY A 68 -7.74 -1.30 -2.95
CA GLY A 68 -7.63 -2.72 -2.62
C GLY A 68 -9.01 -3.37 -2.51
N LEU A 69 -9.92 -2.78 -1.71
CA LEU A 69 -11.29 -3.27 -1.54
C LEU A 69 -12.11 -3.21 -2.84
N ALA A 70 -11.93 -2.17 -3.64
CA ALA A 70 -12.60 -2.07 -4.93
C ALA A 70 -12.12 -3.16 -5.92
N CYS A 71 -10.81 -3.44 -5.96
CA CYS A 71 -10.24 -4.53 -6.75
C CYS A 71 -10.68 -5.91 -6.24
N GLU A 72 -10.71 -6.11 -4.91
CA GLU A 72 -11.23 -7.33 -4.29
C GLU A 72 -12.68 -7.59 -4.67
N LYS A 73 -13.54 -6.57 -4.56
CA LYS A 73 -14.96 -6.66 -4.95
C LYS A 73 -15.14 -6.98 -6.43
N ALA A 74 -14.32 -6.38 -7.28
CA ALA A 74 -14.42 -6.49 -8.74
C ALA A 74 -13.87 -7.83 -9.27
N GLN A 75 -12.99 -8.53 -8.52
CA GLN A 75 -12.37 -9.80 -8.94
C GLN A 75 -11.70 -9.76 -10.33
N GLY A 76 -11.20 -8.57 -10.73
CA GLY A 76 -10.56 -8.36 -12.03
C GLY A 76 -11.53 -8.03 -13.18
N ASP A 77 -12.84 -8.03 -12.92
CA ASP A 77 -13.87 -7.67 -13.92
C ASP A 77 -14.22 -6.17 -13.78
N TRP A 78 -13.55 -5.33 -14.56
CA TRP A 78 -13.71 -3.87 -14.51
C TRP A 78 -14.48 -3.31 -15.72
N ASP A 79 -14.53 -4.06 -16.83
CA ASP A 79 -14.93 -3.53 -18.14
C ASP A 79 -16.44 -3.32 -18.24
N ASP A 80 -17.22 -4.22 -17.63
CA ASP A 80 -18.69 -4.21 -17.74
C ASP A 80 -19.39 -3.53 -16.55
N VAL A 81 -18.63 -3.08 -15.54
CA VAL A 81 -19.20 -2.45 -14.34
C VAL A 81 -19.26 -0.94 -14.52
N LYS A 82 -20.47 -0.38 -14.37
CA LYS A 82 -20.71 1.07 -14.34
C LYS A 82 -21.27 1.48 -12.98
N LEU A 83 -20.74 2.57 -12.47
CA LEU A 83 -21.12 3.17 -11.21
C LEU A 83 -21.90 4.46 -11.48
N THR A 84 -22.95 4.71 -10.75
CA THR A 84 -23.70 5.97 -10.83
C THR A 84 -23.28 6.87 -9.67
N VAL A 85 -22.78 8.04 -9.99
CA VAL A 85 -22.33 9.02 -8.99
C VAL A 85 -23.51 9.53 -8.18
N SER A 86 -23.44 9.36 -6.86
CA SER A 86 -24.46 9.84 -5.93
C SER A 86 -24.29 11.33 -5.61
N HIS A 87 -25.29 11.92 -4.96
CA HIS A 87 -25.20 13.26 -4.40
C HIS A 87 -24.06 13.35 -3.38
N GLU A 88 -23.92 12.33 -2.51
CA GLU A 88 -22.96 12.31 -1.43
C GLU A 88 -21.51 12.20 -1.94
N ASP A 89 -21.25 11.48 -3.03
CA ASP A 89 -19.92 11.36 -3.65
C ASP A 89 -19.29 12.71 -3.95
N VAL A 90 -20.09 13.69 -4.29
CA VAL A 90 -19.65 15.01 -4.74
C VAL A 90 -19.81 16.06 -3.63
N TYR A 91 -20.99 16.13 -3.04
CA TYR A 91 -21.34 17.23 -2.13
C TYR A 91 -20.74 17.10 -0.73
N SER A 92 -20.39 15.88 -0.28
CA SER A 92 -19.60 15.68 0.94
C SER A 92 -18.22 16.33 0.88
N LEU A 93 -17.69 16.59 -0.33
CA LEU A 93 -16.41 17.26 -0.56
C LEU A 93 -16.54 18.77 -0.72
N ALA A 94 -17.75 19.32 -0.68
CA ALA A 94 -17.98 20.76 -0.89
C ALA A 94 -17.26 21.61 0.18
N GLY A 95 -16.52 22.62 -0.26
CA GLY A 95 -15.73 23.47 0.62
C GLY A 95 -14.40 22.88 1.08
N THR A 96 -14.04 21.70 0.65
CA THR A 96 -12.70 21.12 0.86
C THR A 96 -11.77 21.52 -0.28
N ASP A 97 -10.49 21.82 0.05
CA ASP A 97 -9.42 22.00 -0.94
C ASP A 97 -8.79 20.65 -1.24
N SER A 98 -9.53 19.78 -1.92
CA SER A 98 -9.14 18.41 -2.15
C SER A 98 -9.07 18.05 -3.64
N SER A 99 -8.24 17.05 -3.98
CA SER A 99 -8.12 16.56 -5.35
C SER A 99 -9.42 15.86 -5.78
N HIS A 100 -9.94 16.20 -6.98
CA HIS A 100 -11.12 15.58 -7.58
C HIS A 100 -11.03 15.62 -9.10
N ILE A 101 -11.84 14.83 -9.79
CA ILE A 101 -11.98 14.84 -11.26
C ILE A 101 -13.27 15.50 -11.73
N ALA A 102 -13.92 16.23 -10.83
CA ALA A 102 -15.17 16.96 -11.05
C ALA A 102 -16.32 16.05 -11.53
N LEU A 103 -16.51 14.90 -10.87
CA LEU A 103 -17.69 14.06 -11.06
C LEU A 103 -18.96 14.86 -10.75
N ARG A 104 -20.08 14.46 -11.35
CA ARG A 104 -21.39 15.09 -11.16
C ARG A 104 -22.43 14.06 -10.78
N GLU A 105 -23.35 14.43 -9.92
CA GLU A 105 -24.48 13.60 -9.53
C GLU A 105 -25.22 13.05 -10.79
N GLY A 106 -25.49 11.76 -10.80
CA GLY A 106 -26.11 11.03 -11.92
C GLY A 106 -25.14 10.69 -13.06
N GLU A 107 -23.85 11.01 -12.95
CA GLU A 107 -22.85 10.61 -13.94
C GLU A 107 -22.62 9.10 -13.88
N GLU A 108 -22.65 8.43 -15.04
CA GLU A 108 -22.33 7.00 -15.16
C GLU A 108 -20.85 6.84 -15.48
N VAL A 109 -20.10 6.29 -14.53
CA VAL A 109 -18.65 6.14 -14.59
C VAL A 109 -18.28 4.67 -14.66
N PRO A 110 -17.55 4.22 -15.70
CA PRO A 110 -16.97 2.88 -15.71
C PRO A 110 -16.08 2.65 -14.49
N LEU A 111 -16.12 1.45 -13.89
CA LEU A 111 -15.33 1.12 -12.71
C LEU A 111 -13.82 1.36 -12.95
N ALA A 112 -13.32 0.99 -14.13
CA ALA A 112 -11.93 1.24 -14.51
C ALA A 112 -11.58 2.74 -14.45
N ASP A 113 -12.47 3.62 -14.94
CA ASP A 113 -12.26 5.07 -14.88
C ASP A 113 -12.20 5.59 -13.45
N ALA A 114 -13.06 5.10 -12.55
CA ALA A 114 -13.06 5.45 -11.12
C ALA A 114 -11.76 4.99 -10.43
N LEU A 115 -11.30 3.76 -10.73
CA LEU A 115 -10.05 3.20 -10.19
C LEU A 115 -8.84 4.02 -10.63
N TYR A 116 -8.68 4.27 -11.94
CA TYR A 116 -7.55 5.04 -12.46
C TYR A 116 -7.58 6.52 -12.04
N ALA A 117 -8.75 7.14 -11.92
CA ALA A 117 -8.89 8.50 -11.38
C ALA A 117 -8.43 8.56 -9.92
N THR A 118 -8.86 7.60 -9.10
CA THR A 118 -8.49 7.51 -7.69
C THR A 118 -7.00 7.27 -7.50
N GLN A 119 -6.39 6.40 -8.31
CA GLN A 119 -4.95 6.12 -8.26
C GLN A 119 -4.13 7.29 -8.79
N MET A 120 -4.37 7.75 -10.01
CA MET A 120 -3.47 8.65 -10.74
C MET A 120 -3.72 10.13 -10.45
N ALA A 121 -5.00 10.56 -10.39
CA ALA A 121 -5.37 11.93 -10.05
C ALA A 121 -5.61 12.12 -8.55
N SER A 122 -5.52 11.05 -7.75
CA SER A 122 -5.84 11.06 -6.32
C SER A 122 -7.26 11.57 -6.04
N ALA A 123 -8.21 11.28 -6.93
CA ALA A 123 -9.57 11.79 -6.93
C ALA A 123 -10.33 11.37 -5.66
N ASN A 124 -10.82 12.35 -4.89
CA ASN A 124 -11.60 12.08 -3.67
C ASN A 124 -13.05 11.70 -4.02
N ASP A 125 -13.62 12.35 -5.04
CA ASP A 125 -14.93 11.97 -5.60
C ASP A 125 -14.92 10.54 -6.18
N GLY A 126 -13.82 10.16 -6.82
CA GLY A 126 -13.61 8.77 -7.25
C GLY A 126 -13.49 7.80 -6.07
N ALA A 127 -12.81 8.19 -4.98
CA ALA A 127 -12.69 7.36 -3.78
C ALA A 127 -14.04 7.17 -3.06
N ASN A 128 -14.89 8.21 -3.00
CA ASN A 128 -16.25 8.10 -2.47
C ASN A 128 -17.08 7.12 -3.29
N LEU A 129 -17.10 7.30 -4.62
CA LEU A 129 -17.82 6.41 -5.55
C LEU A 129 -17.37 4.94 -5.41
N LEU A 130 -16.06 4.68 -5.24
CA LEU A 130 -15.55 3.34 -4.98
C LEU A 130 -15.99 2.81 -3.61
N ALA A 131 -16.05 3.67 -2.58
CA ALA A 131 -16.52 3.28 -1.25
C ALA A 131 -17.99 2.86 -1.28
N GLU A 132 -18.87 3.58 -1.98
CA GLU A 132 -20.25 3.14 -2.21
C GLU A 132 -20.30 1.79 -2.95
N TYR A 133 -19.45 1.61 -3.97
CA TYR A 133 -19.40 0.37 -4.74
C TYR A 133 -19.05 -0.84 -3.87
N PHE A 134 -17.93 -0.83 -3.14
CA PHE A 134 -17.55 -2.01 -2.37
C PHE A 134 -18.34 -2.14 -1.05
N GLY A 135 -18.80 -1.02 -0.47
CA GLY A 135 -19.60 -0.99 0.76
C GLY A 135 -21.04 -1.46 0.58
N GLY A 136 -21.57 -1.42 -0.66
CA GLY A 136 -22.94 -1.88 -0.94
C GLY A 136 -23.98 -0.77 -1.00
N GLY A 137 -23.56 0.49 -1.18
CA GLY A 137 -24.47 1.57 -1.58
C GLY A 137 -24.32 2.90 -0.85
N THR A 138 -23.51 2.98 0.21
CA THR A 138 -23.21 4.26 0.89
C THR A 138 -21.73 4.40 1.20
N ILE A 139 -21.24 5.65 1.30
CA ILE A 139 -19.86 5.93 1.73
C ILE A 139 -19.62 5.38 3.15
N ALA A 140 -20.63 5.50 4.03
CA ALA A 140 -20.53 5.01 5.42
C ALA A 140 -20.33 3.49 5.48
N ASP A 141 -21.06 2.72 4.65
CA ASP A 141 -20.88 1.26 4.56
C ASP A 141 -19.48 0.93 3.98
N GLY A 142 -18.98 1.73 3.04
CA GLY A 142 -17.63 1.63 2.53
C GLY A 142 -16.57 1.84 3.61
N VAL A 143 -16.72 2.88 4.43
CA VAL A 143 -15.83 3.14 5.58
C VAL A 143 -15.91 2.00 6.60
N ALA A 144 -17.10 1.46 6.87
CA ALA A 144 -17.25 0.29 7.72
C ALA A 144 -16.50 -0.93 7.16
N ALA A 145 -16.57 -1.17 5.83
CA ALA A 145 -15.82 -2.23 5.18
C ALA A 145 -14.30 -2.01 5.26
N MET A 146 -13.81 -0.77 5.14
CA MET A 146 -12.39 -0.44 5.34
C MET A 146 -11.93 -0.81 6.75
N ASN A 147 -12.70 -0.47 7.79
CA ASN A 147 -12.35 -0.79 9.17
C ASN A 147 -12.49 -2.29 9.47
N ALA A 148 -13.45 -2.98 8.85
CA ALA A 148 -13.53 -4.44 8.95
C ALA A 148 -12.27 -5.11 8.35
N GLN A 149 -11.74 -4.60 7.24
CA GLN A 149 -10.50 -5.09 6.66
C GLN A 149 -9.28 -4.79 7.55
N VAL A 150 -9.25 -3.64 8.23
CA VAL A 150 -8.22 -3.33 9.26
C VAL A 150 -8.23 -4.39 10.36
N GLU A 151 -9.41 -4.77 10.86
CA GLU A 151 -9.57 -5.81 11.89
C GLU A 151 -9.13 -7.19 11.37
N GLU A 152 -9.52 -7.56 10.14
CA GLU A 152 -9.16 -8.84 9.52
C GLU A 152 -7.64 -8.97 9.34
N LEU A 153 -6.96 -7.88 8.96
CA LEU A 153 -5.51 -7.83 8.83
C LEU A 153 -4.79 -7.73 10.19
N GLY A 154 -5.52 -7.55 11.29
CA GLY A 154 -4.97 -7.43 12.65
C GLY A 154 -4.14 -6.15 12.85
N LEU A 155 -4.50 -5.06 12.20
CA LEU A 155 -3.78 -3.78 12.27
C LEU A 155 -4.21 -2.99 13.49
N ALA A 156 -3.27 -2.72 14.39
CA ALA A 156 -3.58 -2.16 15.71
C ALA A 156 -3.57 -0.61 15.73
N HIS A 157 -2.99 0.02 14.72
CA HIS A 157 -2.72 1.47 14.68
C HIS A 157 -3.41 2.15 13.50
N THR A 158 -4.57 1.63 13.07
CA THR A 158 -5.30 2.16 11.92
C THR A 158 -6.79 2.26 12.20
N HIS A 159 -7.36 3.42 11.89
CA HIS A 159 -8.79 3.65 11.80
C HIS A 159 -9.09 4.65 10.68
N PHE A 160 -10.06 4.33 9.86
CA PHE A 160 -10.51 5.17 8.76
C PHE A 160 -11.87 5.81 9.07
N SER A 161 -11.97 7.12 8.90
CA SER A 161 -13.24 7.88 8.97
C SER A 161 -13.77 8.27 7.59
N ASN A 162 -12.95 8.10 6.54
CA ASN A 162 -13.32 8.41 5.16
C ASN A 162 -12.46 7.60 4.16
N PRO A 163 -12.90 7.45 2.88
CA PRO A 163 -12.18 6.62 1.91
C PRO A 163 -11.04 7.33 1.17
N HIS A 164 -10.79 8.61 1.43
CA HIS A 164 -9.89 9.44 0.62
C HIS A 164 -8.70 10.04 1.37
N GLY A 165 -8.76 10.14 2.70
CA GLY A 165 -7.66 10.62 3.53
C GLY A 165 -7.68 12.12 3.85
N ILE A 166 -8.81 12.82 3.72
CA ILE A 166 -8.95 14.15 4.34
C ILE A 166 -8.80 13.96 5.85
N SER A 167 -7.97 14.80 6.46
CA SER A 167 -7.63 14.67 7.88
C SER A 167 -8.85 14.87 8.78
N ASP A 168 -9.02 13.95 9.69
CA ASP A 168 -10.01 13.92 10.77
C ASP A 168 -9.33 13.32 12.00
N ASP A 169 -9.74 13.70 13.20
CA ASP A 169 -9.08 13.23 14.44
C ASP A 169 -9.14 11.71 14.60
N ASP A 170 -10.20 11.07 14.08
CA ASP A 170 -10.37 9.62 14.07
C ASP A 170 -9.81 8.93 12.82
N HIS A 171 -9.08 9.67 11.95
CA HIS A 171 -8.50 9.14 10.72
C HIS A 171 -6.99 9.04 10.81
N TYR A 172 -6.49 7.87 11.17
CA TYR A 172 -5.06 7.64 11.39
C TYR A 172 -4.62 6.26 10.91
N THR A 173 -3.33 6.11 10.73
CA THR A 173 -2.63 4.85 10.44
C THR A 173 -1.19 4.93 10.90
N SER A 174 -0.45 3.82 10.79
CA SER A 174 1.00 3.77 10.99
C SER A 174 1.75 3.39 9.71
N CYS A 175 3.07 3.58 9.68
CA CYS A 175 3.88 3.14 8.55
C CYS A 175 3.87 1.62 8.39
N TYR A 176 3.85 0.88 9.50
CA TYR A 176 3.74 -0.57 9.48
C TYR A 176 2.40 -1.03 8.91
N ASP A 177 1.31 -0.47 9.42
CA ASP A 177 -0.04 -0.84 8.97
C ASP A 177 -0.25 -0.50 7.50
N MET A 178 0.24 0.66 7.05
CA MET A 178 0.19 1.03 5.62
C MET A 178 1.00 0.09 4.73
N ALA A 179 2.14 -0.39 5.21
CA ALA A 179 2.91 -1.39 4.47
C ALA A 179 2.16 -2.72 4.37
N GLN A 180 1.49 -3.16 5.43
CA GLN A 180 0.64 -4.36 5.42
C GLN A 180 -0.60 -4.19 4.53
N ILE A 181 -1.23 -3.00 4.56
CA ILE A 181 -2.36 -2.67 3.67
C ILE A 181 -1.92 -2.76 2.20
N LEU A 182 -0.78 -2.17 1.84
CA LEU A 182 -0.28 -2.28 0.46
C LEU A 182 0.07 -3.73 0.11
N ARG A 183 0.68 -4.48 1.02
CA ARG A 183 1.00 -5.89 0.84
C ARG A 183 -0.25 -6.75 0.57
N TRP A 184 -1.32 -6.51 1.31
CA TRP A 184 -2.62 -7.15 1.09
C TRP A 184 -3.25 -6.72 -0.23
N ALA A 185 -3.24 -5.42 -0.52
CA ALA A 185 -3.82 -4.88 -1.75
C ALA A 185 -3.15 -5.43 -3.02
N LEU A 186 -1.82 -5.63 -3.00
CA LEU A 186 -1.07 -6.25 -4.10
C LEU A 186 -1.50 -7.69 -4.42
N GLN A 187 -2.21 -8.35 -3.51
CA GLN A 187 -2.76 -9.70 -3.75
C GLN A 187 -4.16 -9.65 -4.41
N GLN A 188 -4.78 -8.47 -4.49
CA GLN A 188 -6.11 -8.34 -5.07
C GLN A 188 -6.05 -8.33 -6.60
N PRO A 189 -6.99 -9.00 -7.29
CA PRO A 189 -6.97 -9.12 -8.75
C PRO A 189 -6.92 -7.74 -9.44
N GLY A 190 -5.90 -7.52 -10.28
CA GLY A 190 -5.70 -6.29 -11.05
C GLY A 190 -5.12 -5.10 -10.28
N PHE A 191 -4.98 -5.18 -8.95
CA PHE A 191 -4.48 -4.05 -8.17
C PHE A 191 -3.03 -3.69 -8.52
N GLU A 192 -2.14 -4.67 -8.72
CA GLU A 192 -0.74 -4.37 -9.05
C GLU A 192 -0.64 -3.63 -10.39
N ASP A 193 -1.37 -4.05 -11.42
CA ASP A 193 -1.41 -3.37 -12.72
C ASP A 193 -1.93 -1.93 -12.61
N LEU A 194 -2.97 -1.72 -11.80
CA LEU A 194 -3.51 -0.40 -11.48
C LEU A 194 -2.46 0.48 -10.77
N PHE A 195 -1.83 -0.06 -9.74
CA PHE A 195 -0.90 0.66 -8.86
C PHE A 195 0.42 1.00 -9.54
N THR A 196 0.87 0.13 -10.45
CA THR A 196 2.14 0.30 -11.17
C THR A 196 2.00 1.03 -12.50
N ARG A 197 0.76 1.33 -12.97
CA ARG A 197 0.56 2.04 -14.23
C ARG A 197 1.30 3.37 -14.25
N ASN A 198 2.07 3.60 -15.30
CA ASN A 198 2.85 4.84 -15.49
C ASN A 198 2.39 5.66 -16.71
N GLU A 199 1.75 5.01 -17.68
CA GLU A 199 1.22 5.65 -18.88
C GLU A 199 -0.01 6.48 -18.54
N MET A 200 -0.21 7.55 -19.30
CA MET A 200 -1.41 8.37 -19.20
C MET A 200 -2.67 7.52 -19.41
N TYR A 201 -3.65 7.70 -18.54
CA TYR A 201 -4.97 7.11 -18.69
C TYR A 201 -5.94 8.12 -19.28
N THR A 202 -6.85 7.65 -20.15
CA THR A 202 -7.84 8.48 -20.83
C THR A 202 -9.26 8.01 -20.48
N MET A 203 -9.97 8.80 -19.73
CA MET A 203 -11.37 8.61 -19.42
C MET A 203 -12.23 9.27 -20.52
N GLN A 204 -13.08 8.48 -21.15
CA GLN A 204 -13.96 8.96 -22.22
C GLN A 204 -15.10 9.84 -21.67
N PRO A 205 -15.77 10.64 -22.54
CA PRO A 205 -16.97 11.35 -22.16
C PRO A 205 -18.05 10.43 -21.58
N THR A 206 -18.76 10.93 -20.56
CA THR A 206 -19.84 10.20 -19.89
C THR A 206 -21.22 10.70 -20.36
N ASN A 207 -22.28 10.12 -19.80
CA ASN A 207 -23.67 10.55 -20.07
C ASN A 207 -23.94 12.03 -19.71
N ILE A 208 -23.19 12.62 -18.77
CA ILE A 208 -23.37 14.00 -18.29
C ILE A 208 -22.26 14.94 -18.77
N GLN A 209 -21.01 14.46 -18.81
CA GLN A 209 -19.86 15.30 -19.15
C GLN A 209 -19.29 14.93 -20.53
N PRO A 210 -19.42 15.83 -21.53
CA PRO A 210 -18.98 15.57 -22.90
C PRO A 210 -17.47 15.80 -23.11
N VAL A 211 -16.67 15.81 -22.03
CA VAL A 211 -15.24 16.13 -22.08
C VAL A 211 -14.41 14.92 -21.73
N THR A 212 -13.42 14.60 -22.56
CA THR A 212 -12.39 13.61 -22.26
C THR A 212 -11.49 14.10 -21.13
N ARG A 213 -11.24 13.28 -20.12
CA ARG A 213 -10.34 13.55 -19.00
C ARG A 213 -9.07 12.72 -19.13
N TYR A 214 -7.93 13.31 -18.81
CA TYR A 214 -6.62 12.69 -18.92
C TYR A 214 -5.96 12.65 -17.55
N PHE A 215 -5.51 11.48 -17.12
CA PHE A 215 -4.80 11.29 -15.86
C PHE A 215 -3.37 10.87 -16.16
N SER A 216 -2.41 11.69 -15.76
CA SER A 216 -0.98 11.43 -15.96
C SER A 216 -0.28 11.19 -14.63
N GLN A 217 0.89 10.55 -14.67
CA GLN A 217 1.70 10.30 -13.50
C GLN A 217 2.10 11.62 -12.81
N GLN A 218 1.78 11.74 -11.51
CA GLN A 218 2.08 12.91 -10.68
C GLN A 218 3.33 12.71 -9.80
N ASP A 219 3.72 11.46 -9.59
CA ASP A 219 4.87 11.16 -8.74
C ASP A 219 6.19 11.41 -9.45
N LYS A 220 6.97 12.36 -8.93
CA LYS A 220 8.28 12.71 -9.49
C LYS A 220 9.31 11.59 -9.42
N ILE A 221 9.14 10.62 -8.53
CA ILE A 221 10.01 9.44 -8.47
C ILE A 221 9.79 8.57 -9.70
N ARG A 222 8.57 8.50 -10.23
CA ARG A 222 8.20 7.65 -11.36
C ARG A 222 8.30 8.35 -12.73
N ILE A 223 8.54 9.67 -12.76
CA ILE A 223 8.72 10.44 -14.01
C ILE A 223 10.18 10.39 -14.40
N GLY A 224 10.51 9.69 -15.50
CA GLY A 224 11.90 9.46 -15.97
C GLY A 224 12.73 10.73 -16.20
N SER A 225 12.10 11.87 -16.56
CA SER A 225 12.80 13.16 -16.72
C SER A 225 13.01 13.93 -15.41
N SER A 226 12.48 13.43 -14.30
CA SER A 226 12.60 14.08 -12.99
C SER A 226 13.96 13.82 -12.36
N ARG A 227 14.54 14.84 -11.72
CA ARG A 227 15.77 14.68 -10.91
C ARG A 227 15.59 13.73 -9.70
N TYR A 228 14.35 13.42 -9.35
CA TYR A 228 14.00 12.50 -8.25
C TYR A 228 13.75 11.08 -8.72
N HIS A 229 13.85 10.82 -10.02
CA HIS A 229 13.54 9.51 -10.58
C HIS A 229 14.33 8.38 -9.93
N ILE A 230 13.65 7.29 -9.60
CA ILE A 230 14.20 6.05 -9.02
C ILE A 230 13.65 4.88 -9.83
N ASP A 231 14.52 4.24 -10.62
CA ASP A 231 14.15 3.17 -11.56
C ASP A 231 13.45 1.99 -10.85
N SER A 232 13.87 1.68 -9.62
CA SER A 232 13.34 0.54 -8.88
C SER A 232 11.91 0.74 -8.37
N VAL A 233 11.33 1.95 -8.38
CA VAL A 233 9.96 2.19 -7.90
C VAL A 233 8.95 1.86 -9.00
N LEU A 234 8.21 0.77 -8.81
CA LEU A 234 7.22 0.26 -9.75
C LEU A 234 5.87 0.96 -9.62
N GLY A 235 5.44 1.22 -8.38
CA GLY A 235 4.15 1.82 -8.07
C GLY A 235 4.19 2.65 -6.81
N SER A 236 3.32 3.66 -6.71
CA SER A 236 3.31 4.54 -5.54
C SER A 236 1.97 5.24 -5.32
N LYS A 237 1.74 5.66 -4.06
CA LYS A 237 0.69 6.60 -3.69
C LYS A 237 1.26 7.71 -2.83
N LEU A 238 0.95 8.93 -3.21
CA LEU A 238 1.32 10.16 -2.50
C LEU A 238 0.18 10.63 -1.62
N GLY A 239 0.49 11.28 -0.50
CA GLY A 239 -0.46 11.96 0.36
C GLY A 239 0.05 13.31 0.81
N TYR A 240 -0.86 14.28 0.95
CA TYR A 240 -0.60 15.57 1.57
C TYR A 240 -1.88 16.17 2.13
N THR A 241 -1.84 16.60 3.36
CA THR A 241 -2.72 17.60 3.97
C THR A 241 -1.87 18.51 4.86
N ASN A 242 -2.41 19.64 5.28
CA ASN A 242 -1.68 20.52 6.20
C ASN A 242 -1.35 19.83 7.53
N THR A 243 -2.19 18.91 8.01
CA THR A 243 -2.01 18.14 9.24
C THR A 243 -1.06 16.96 9.03
N ALA A 244 -1.30 16.16 8.00
CA ALA A 244 -0.50 14.95 7.70
C ALA A 244 0.91 15.29 7.22
N ARG A 245 1.14 16.49 6.69
CA ARG A 245 2.32 16.78 5.90
C ARG A 245 2.42 15.82 4.70
N TYR A 246 3.62 15.43 4.29
CA TYR A 246 3.79 14.55 3.14
C TYR A 246 3.88 13.09 3.59
N SER A 247 3.03 12.25 3.01
CA SER A 247 3.05 10.78 3.15
C SER A 247 3.37 10.15 1.83
N TYR A 248 3.97 8.97 1.85
CA TYR A 248 4.34 8.23 0.67
C TYR A 248 4.32 6.72 0.96
N VAL A 249 3.79 5.92 0.06
CA VAL A 249 3.93 4.47 0.09
C VAL A 249 4.22 3.96 -1.32
N CYS A 250 5.15 3.02 -1.46
CA CYS A 250 5.51 2.45 -2.76
C CYS A 250 5.81 0.96 -2.70
N LEU A 251 5.70 0.35 -3.89
CA LEU A 251 6.29 -0.92 -4.25
C LEU A 251 7.56 -0.63 -5.07
N ALA A 252 8.66 -1.24 -4.68
CA ALA A 252 9.94 -1.14 -5.39
C ALA A 252 10.52 -2.54 -5.62
N GLU A 253 11.26 -2.71 -6.73
CA GLU A 253 11.93 -3.98 -7.05
C GLU A 253 13.31 -3.73 -7.66
N GLN A 254 14.30 -4.48 -7.17
CA GLN A 254 15.64 -4.53 -7.74
C GLN A 254 16.28 -5.89 -7.47
N ASP A 255 16.89 -6.48 -8.49
CA ASP A 255 17.62 -7.77 -8.41
C ASP A 255 16.80 -8.91 -7.77
N GLY A 256 15.48 -8.93 -8.02
CA GLY A 256 14.54 -9.93 -7.48
C GLY A 256 14.17 -9.72 -6.01
N VAL A 257 14.54 -8.59 -5.40
CA VAL A 257 14.05 -8.15 -4.09
C VAL A 257 12.87 -7.21 -4.30
N ARG A 258 11.71 -7.56 -3.76
CA ARG A 258 10.50 -6.71 -3.79
C ARG A 258 10.28 -6.08 -2.42
N LEU A 259 10.20 -4.78 -2.39
CA LEU A 259 10.09 -4.01 -1.14
C LEU A 259 8.83 -3.13 -1.16
N ILE A 260 8.18 -3.06 -0.01
CA ILE A 260 7.22 -2.00 0.31
C ILE A 260 7.92 -1.01 1.22
N CYS A 261 7.84 0.28 0.87
CA CYS A 261 8.37 1.34 1.70
C CYS A 261 7.28 2.39 1.96
N ALA A 262 6.98 2.63 3.24
CA ALA A 262 6.05 3.65 3.70
C ALA A 262 6.77 4.73 4.49
N THR A 263 6.49 6.00 4.21
CA THR A 263 6.97 7.15 4.98
C THR A 263 5.82 8.08 5.31
N MET A 264 5.80 8.63 6.52
CA MET A 264 4.75 9.54 6.95
C MET A 264 5.33 10.77 7.66
N GLN A 265 4.61 11.88 7.51
CA GLN A 265 4.91 13.17 8.11
C GLN A 265 6.31 13.71 7.74
N SER A 266 6.68 13.62 6.44
CA SER A 266 7.82 14.37 5.89
C SER A 266 7.49 15.86 5.83
N GLN A 267 8.40 16.72 6.29
CA GLN A 267 8.11 18.15 6.49
C GLN A 267 7.99 18.92 5.18
N LEU A 268 8.84 18.61 4.19
CA LEU A 268 8.84 19.25 2.88
C LEU A 268 8.55 18.25 1.75
N SER A 269 8.02 18.77 0.65
CA SER A 269 7.76 17.95 -0.53
C SER A 269 9.03 17.31 -1.13
N THR A 270 10.20 17.91 -0.89
CA THR A 270 11.50 17.38 -1.32
C THR A 270 12.01 16.28 -0.42
N ASP A 271 11.68 16.33 0.88
CA ASP A 271 12.17 15.36 1.86
C ASP A 271 11.62 13.96 1.54
N LYS A 272 10.33 13.83 1.26
CA LYS A 272 9.74 12.53 0.90
C LYS A 272 10.47 11.83 -0.27
N TYR A 273 11.00 12.58 -1.25
CA TYR A 273 11.72 12.03 -2.38
C TYR A 273 13.18 11.67 -2.04
N ASN A 274 13.86 12.55 -1.30
CA ASN A 274 15.24 12.33 -0.88
C ASN A 274 15.32 11.19 0.14
N ASP A 275 14.39 11.17 1.09
CA ASP A 275 14.32 10.14 2.12
C ASP A 275 13.97 8.77 1.50
N MET A 276 13.03 8.75 0.55
CA MET A 276 12.71 7.50 -0.17
C MET A 276 13.94 6.94 -0.90
N ARG A 277 14.74 7.79 -1.58
CA ARG A 277 16.01 7.36 -2.19
C ARG A 277 16.95 6.79 -1.13
N THR A 278 17.14 7.50 -0.02
CA THR A 278 18.02 7.04 1.06
C THR A 278 17.59 5.67 1.62
N LEU A 279 16.29 5.47 1.80
CA LEU A 279 15.72 4.22 2.32
C LEU A 279 15.88 3.07 1.32
N LEU A 280 15.58 3.28 0.05
CA LEU A 280 15.70 2.25 -0.98
C LEU A 280 17.15 1.91 -1.29
N ASP A 281 18.05 2.90 -1.37
CA ASP A 281 19.49 2.67 -1.55
C ASP A 281 20.06 1.85 -0.37
N TYR A 282 19.67 2.17 0.85
CA TYR A 282 20.03 1.39 2.03
C TYR A 282 19.49 -0.04 1.92
N ALA A 283 18.22 -0.21 1.64
CA ALA A 283 17.60 -1.53 1.63
C ALA A 283 18.20 -2.43 0.54
N PHE A 284 18.29 -1.96 -0.71
CA PHE A 284 18.84 -2.75 -1.82
C PHE A 284 20.36 -3.00 -1.71
N SER A 285 21.10 -2.15 -0.99
CA SER A 285 22.50 -2.42 -0.69
C SER A 285 22.69 -3.44 0.45
N THR A 286 21.74 -3.51 1.39
CA THR A 286 21.83 -4.32 2.61
C THR A 286 21.20 -5.70 2.46
N TYR A 287 20.10 -5.81 1.69
CA TYR A 287 19.30 -7.03 1.57
C TYR A 287 19.41 -7.60 0.16
N LYS A 288 19.42 -8.92 0.05
CA LYS A 288 19.41 -9.64 -1.23
C LYS A 288 18.40 -10.75 -1.19
N SER A 289 17.84 -11.07 -2.36
CA SER A 289 16.97 -12.23 -2.54
C SER A 289 17.80 -13.50 -2.61
N TYR A 290 17.41 -14.52 -1.87
CA TYR A 290 17.97 -15.85 -1.95
C TYR A 290 16.87 -16.85 -2.26
N THR A 291 17.07 -17.65 -3.31
CA THR A 291 16.20 -18.81 -3.57
C THR A 291 16.66 -19.94 -2.67
N GLN A 292 15.90 -20.23 -1.63
CA GLN A 292 16.12 -21.42 -0.78
C GLN A 292 15.21 -22.54 -1.24
N LEU A 293 15.77 -23.61 -1.80
CA LEU A 293 15.10 -24.85 -2.12
C LEU A 293 13.87 -24.71 -3.05
N PRO A 294 13.42 -25.77 -3.75
CA PRO A 294 12.26 -25.66 -4.63
C PRO A 294 11.03 -25.25 -3.81
N GLY A 295 10.63 -24.00 -3.87
CA GLY A 295 9.39 -23.50 -3.28
C GLY A 295 9.37 -22.12 -2.62
N GLY A 296 10.48 -21.38 -2.51
CA GLY A 296 10.39 -20.07 -1.88
C GLY A 296 11.61 -19.16 -2.06
N THR A 297 11.37 -17.88 -2.19
CA THR A 297 12.38 -16.83 -2.11
C THR A 297 12.35 -16.22 -0.71
N VAL A 298 13.50 -16.06 -0.08
CA VAL A 298 13.62 -15.43 1.25
C VAL A 298 14.58 -14.25 1.14
N THR A 299 14.19 -13.10 1.63
CA THR A 299 15.05 -11.91 1.73
C THR A 299 15.86 -11.96 3.02
N ALA A 300 17.16 -11.77 2.94
CA ALA A 300 18.05 -11.80 4.08
C ALA A 300 19.10 -10.68 4.03
N PRO A 301 19.57 -10.16 5.18
CA PRO A 301 20.66 -9.20 5.22
C PRO A 301 21.95 -9.81 4.69
N VAL A 302 22.74 -9.03 3.94
CA VAL A 302 24.07 -9.42 3.47
C VAL A 302 25.04 -9.30 4.63
N SER A 303 25.22 -10.36 5.41
CA SER A 303 26.29 -10.45 6.39
C SER A 303 27.53 -11.08 5.75
N TYR A 304 28.62 -10.33 5.62
CA TYR A 304 29.87 -10.81 5.05
C TYR A 304 30.60 -11.86 5.88
N THR A 305 30.07 -12.29 7.01
CA THR A 305 30.85 -13.07 7.96
C THR A 305 30.49 -14.55 8.10
N HIS A 306 29.40 -15.12 7.67
CA HIS A 306 29.13 -16.55 7.88
C HIS A 306 28.11 -17.21 6.92
N LEU A 307 28.32 -17.16 5.62
CA LEU A 307 27.73 -18.15 4.71
C LEU A 307 28.83 -18.81 3.87
N ARG A 308 29.66 -19.64 4.53
CA ARG A 308 30.32 -20.72 3.79
C ARG A 308 29.25 -21.77 3.52
N ALA A 309 28.87 -21.91 2.25
CA ALA A 309 28.21 -23.11 1.80
C ALA A 309 29.10 -24.31 2.18
N HIS A 310 28.58 -25.24 2.92
CA HIS A 310 29.17 -26.58 2.98
C HIS A 310 28.85 -27.23 1.64
N GLU A 311 29.82 -27.16 0.72
CA GLU A 311 29.87 -28.08 -0.41
C GLU A 311 30.17 -29.46 0.16
N THR A 312 29.25 -30.37 0.01
CA THR A 312 29.48 -31.81 0.06
C THR A 312 29.05 -32.42 -1.25
#